data_f8bc2fa72345e245139c40645b4cd07a
#
_entry.id   f8bc2fa72345e245139c40645b4cd07a
#
_cell.length_a   1.000
_cell.length_b   1.000
_cell.length_c   1.000
_cell.angle_alpha   90.00
_cell.angle_beta   90.00
_cell.angle_gamma   90.00
#
_symmetry.space_group_name_H-M   'P 1'
#
loop_
_entity.id
_entity.type
_entity.pdbx_description
1 polymer ?
#
loop_
_entity_poly.entity_id
_entity_poly.type
_entity_poly.pdbx_seq_one_letter_code
_entity_poly.pdbx_strand_id
1 'polypeptide(L)'
;MHAGYNIQAAVSKGIIVSYYVSQQRSDYKTFPTLMERHKLMNGAYPVSVCADAGYGGVSNYAFLKEKNIQNYVKTSTWEGEISGKRPALYRLEDDGSVVCLFGKKAKKIDPPRRSRIAGSRFFEIKSCAGCPYRKYCKKAFKKKGRGRIFEINMEFLAEKKKAYANLLSPKGIEMRVNRSIQVEGTFGILKQDLGYDRFRRRGLEKASMEIMMTFLGLNIRKYLSYVRTGKNPDFWKAPEGLESEKPRKLSCTVKKGGAKKKKLEPNQRAKKSYKRKRK
;
A
#
# COMPACT_ATOMS: atom_id res chain seq x y z
N MET A 1 -22.36 -11.52 13.37
CA MET A 1 -21.43 -11.26 12.24
C MET A 1 -22.28 -11.07 11.00
N HIS A 2 -22.30 -9.87 10.40
CA HIS A 2 -23.11 -9.63 9.20
C HIS A 2 -22.34 -10.08 7.96
N ALA A 3 -23.00 -10.85 7.09
CA ALA A 3 -22.48 -11.18 5.77
C ALA A 3 -22.45 -9.89 4.92
N GLY A 4 -21.30 -9.53 4.41
CA GLY A 4 -21.10 -8.35 3.57
C GLY A 4 -20.41 -8.71 2.27
N TYR A 5 -20.63 -7.91 1.24
CA TYR A 5 -19.86 -7.96 0.00
C TYR A 5 -18.71 -6.97 0.06
N ASN A 6 -17.58 -7.37 -0.47
CA ASN A 6 -16.40 -6.52 -0.64
C ASN A 6 -16.39 -5.99 -2.08
N ILE A 7 -16.50 -4.67 -2.24
CA ILE A 7 -16.52 -4.00 -3.54
C ILE A 7 -15.14 -3.42 -3.81
N GLN A 8 -14.56 -3.79 -4.94
CA GLN A 8 -13.34 -3.24 -5.48
C GLN A 8 -13.67 -2.36 -6.68
N ALA A 9 -13.07 -1.18 -6.78
CA ALA A 9 -13.22 -0.30 -7.93
C ALA A 9 -11.86 0.24 -8.38
N ALA A 10 -11.62 0.19 -9.69
CA ALA A 10 -10.52 0.88 -10.32
C ALA A 10 -11.04 2.17 -10.95
N VAL A 11 -10.41 3.29 -10.61
CA VAL A 11 -10.82 4.63 -11.07
C VAL A 11 -9.66 5.27 -11.83
N SER A 12 -9.95 5.81 -13.00
CA SER A 12 -9.01 6.57 -13.80
C SER A 12 -9.65 7.86 -14.27
N LYS A 13 -8.99 8.99 -14.02
CA LYS A 13 -9.52 10.33 -14.35
C LYS A 13 -10.96 10.56 -13.84
N GLY A 14 -11.24 10.03 -12.64
CA GLY A 14 -12.56 10.16 -12.02
C GLY A 14 -13.65 9.24 -12.58
N ILE A 15 -13.37 8.44 -13.60
CA ILE A 15 -14.26 7.45 -14.19
C ILE A 15 -13.93 6.06 -13.63
N ILE A 16 -14.93 5.30 -13.23
CA ILE A 16 -14.79 3.92 -12.79
C ILE A 16 -14.58 3.05 -14.03
N VAL A 17 -13.35 2.54 -14.20
CA VAL A 17 -12.93 1.78 -15.40
C VAL A 17 -13.00 0.28 -15.21
N SER A 18 -13.10 -0.18 -13.97
CA SER A 18 -13.33 -1.60 -13.65
C SER A 18 -13.84 -1.74 -12.22
N TYR A 19 -14.53 -2.83 -11.95
CA TYR A 19 -14.99 -3.18 -10.60
C TYR A 19 -15.05 -4.69 -10.41
N TYR A 20 -15.02 -5.09 -9.14
CA TYR A 20 -15.19 -6.50 -8.76
C TYR A 20 -15.93 -6.58 -7.41
N VAL A 21 -16.91 -7.47 -7.33
CA VAL A 21 -17.64 -7.74 -6.09
C VAL A 21 -17.25 -9.13 -5.60
N SER A 22 -16.89 -9.22 -4.33
CA SER A 22 -16.40 -10.46 -3.71
C SER A 22 -17.05 -10.69 -2.35
N GLN A 23 -17.11 -11.94 -1.92
CA GLN A 23 -17.45 -12.33 -0.55
C GLN A 23 -16.19 -12.51 0.31
N GLN A 24 -15.01 -12.31 -0.25
CA GLN A 24 -13.75 -12.39 0.47
C GLN A 24 -13.54 -11.15 1.35
N ARG A 25 -13.13 -11.37 2.62
CA ARG A 25 -12.86 -10.28 3.56
C ARG A 25 -11.59 -9.51 3.25
N SER A 26 -10.65 -10.12 2.55
CA SER A 26 -9.33 -9.57 2.27
C SER A 26 -9.24 -9.07 0.84
N ASP A 27 -8.82 -7.82 0.68
CA ASP A 27 -8.58 -7.18 -0.61
C ASP A 27 -7.40 -7.80 -1.36
N TYR A 28 -6.48 -8.40 -0.63
CA TYR A 28 -5.27 -9.01 -1.17
C TYR A 28 -5.52 -10.00 -2.31
N LYS A 29 -6.52 -10.89 -2.12
CA LYS A 29 -6.83 -11.93 -3.10
C LYS A 29 -7.68 -11.44 -4.27
N THR A 30 -8.31 -10.28 -4.14
CA THR A 30 -9.21 -9.74 -5.17
C THR A 30 -8.49 -8.94 -6.24
N PHE A 31 -7.24 -8.55 -5.97
CA PHE A 31 -6.46 -7.69 -6.85
C PHE A 31 -6.21 -8.25 -8.25
N PRO A 32 -5.69 -9.49 -8.41
CA PRO A 32 -5.50 -10.05 -9.76
C PRO A 32 -6.80 -10.11 -10.54
N THR A 33 -7.89 -10.54 -9.91
CA THR A 33 -9.21 -10.62 -10.55
C THR A 33 -9.70 -9.25 -11.01
N LEU A 34 -9.49 -8.19 -10.22
CA LEU A 34 -9.84 -6.83 -10.63
C LEU A 34 -9.02 -6.38 -11.85
N MET A 35 -7.73 -6.73 -11.93
CA MET A 35 -6.86 -6.39 -13.06
C MET A 35 -7.23 -7.17 -14.32
N GLU A 36 -7.59 -8.46 -14.20
CA GLU A 36 -8.09 -9.24 -15.33
C GLU A 36 -9.42 -8.67 -15.85
N ARG A 37 -10.32 -8.27 -14.97
CA ARG A 37 -11.56 -7.60 -15.37
C ARG A 37 -11.28 -6.24 -16.03
N HIS A 38 -10.28 -5.51 -15.54
CA HIS A 38 -9.86 -4.27 -16.19
C HIS A 38 -9.42 -4.52 -17.63
N LYS A 39 -8.58 -5.54 -17.85
CA LYS A 39 -8.15 -5.94 -19.19
C LYS A 39 -9.35 -6.33 -20.08
N LEU A 40 -10.27 -7.11 -19.53
CA LEU A 40 -11.47 -7.53 -20.27
C LEU A 40 -12.34 -6.33 -20.70
N MET A 41 -12.52 -5.36 -19.82
CA MET A 41 -13.39 -4.19 -20.05
C MET A 41 -12.72 -3.11 -20.92
N ASN A 42 -11.39 -2.99 -20.88
CA ASN A 42 -10.65 -1.90 -21.53
C ASN A 42 -9.67 -2.39 -22.61
N GLY A 43 -9.61 -3.67 -22.90
CA GLY A 43 -8.74 -4.27 -23.93
C GLY A 43 -7.27 -4.48 -23.50
N ALA A 44 -6.80 -3.82 -22.45
CA ALA A 44 -5.42 -3.90 -21.98
C ALA A 44 -5.30 -3.79 -20.47
N TYR A 45 -4.17 -4.25 -19.93
CA TYR A 45 -3.80 -3.92 -18.54
C TYR A 45 -3.42 -2.43 -18.42
N PRO A 46 -3.61 -1.82 -17.24
CA PRO A 46 -3.17 -0.45 -17.01
C PRO A 46 -1.63 -0.36 -17.04
N VAL A 47 -1.09 0.74 -17.55
CA VAL A 47 0.36 1.00 -17.56
C VAL A 47 0.92 1.08 -16.12
N SER A 48 0.14 1.64 -15.22
CA SER A 48 0.54 1.81 -13.81
C SER A 48 -0.67 1.68 -12.87
N VAL A 49 -0.43 1.17 -11.68
CA VAL A 49 -1.47 1.00 -10.64
C VAL A 49 -0.98 1.55 -9.31
N CYS A 50 -1.81 2.41 -8.72
CA CYS A 50 -1.67 2.86 -7.33
C CYS A 50 -2.82 2.28 -6.49
N ALA A 51 -2.49 1.50 -5.48
CA ALA A 51 -3.47 0.89 -4.61
C ALA A 51 -3.05 0.96 -3.14
N ASP A 52 -3.99 0.68 -2.25
CA ASP A 52 -3.78 0.75 -0.80
C ASP A 52 -2.94 -0.43 -0.28
N ALA A 53 -2.51 -0.31 0.96
CA ALA A 53 -1.66 -1.28 1.63
C ALA A 53 -2.31 -2.68 1.77
N GLY A 54 -3.64 -2.76 1.72
CA GLY A 54 -4.38 -4.02 1.71
C GLY A 54 -4.05 -4.93 0.52
N TYR A 55 -3.60 -4.35 -0.58
CA TYR A 55 -3.21 -5.09 -1.79
C TYR A 55 -1.73 -5.45 -1.86
N GLY A 56 -0.90 -4.87 -0.97
CA GLY A 56 0.55 -5.04 -1.02
C GLY A 56 1.04 -6.38 -0.50
N GLY A 57 1.56 -7.24 -1.38
CA GLY A 57 2.11 -8.52 -0.97
C GLY A 57 2.77 -9.31 -2.12
N VAL A 58 3.31 -10.46 -1.77
CA VAL A 58 4.18 -11.25 -2.67
C VAL A 58 3.50 -11.59 -3.98
N SER A 59 2.30 -12.21 -3.94
CA SER A 59 1.62 -12.67 -5.17
C SER A 59 1.18 -11.50 -6.04
N ASN A 60 0.70 -10.39 -5.45
CA ASN A 60 0.25 -9.24 -6.22
C ASN A 60 1.43 -8.50 -6.87
N TYR A 61 2.59 -8.44 -6.19
CA TYR A 61 3.78 -7.86 -6.79
C TYR A 61 4.35 -8.74 -7.91
N ALA A 62 4.31 -10.07 -7.74
CA ALA A 62 4.67 -11.01 -8.81
C ALA A 62 3.75 -10.87 -10.03
N PHE A 63 2.44 -10.74 -9.81
CA PHE A 63 1.46 -10.49 -10.86
C PHE A 63 1.75 -9.17 -11.61
N LEU A 64 1.99 -8.07 -10.88
CA LEU A 64 2.30 -6.78 -11.49
C LEU A 64 3.58 -6.84 -12.35
N LYS A 65 4.61 -7.54 -11.85
CA LYS A 65 5.85 -7.79 -12.60
C LYS A 65 5.60 -8.60 -13.87
N GLU A 66 4.86 -9.70 -13.76
CA GLU A 66 4.52 -10.60 -14.88
C GLU A 66 3.76 -9.85 -15.98
N LYS A 67 2.79 -9.00 -15.60
CA LYS A 67 1.99 -8.22 -16.56
C LYS A 67 2.65 -6.89 -16.97
N ASN A 68 3.90 -6.65 -16.56
CA ASN A 68 4.65 -5.42 -16.84
C ASN A 68 3.92 -4.13 -16.44
N ILE A 69 3.23 -4.16 -15.30
CA ILE A 69 2.49 -3.02 -14.75
C ILE A 69 3.37 -2.27 -13.75
N GLN A 70 3.54 -0.96 -13.91
CA GLN A 70 4.30 -0.14 -12.97
C GLN A 70 3.62 -0.13 -11.59
N ASN A 71 4.39 -0.55 -10.57
CA ASN A 71 3.88 -0.79 -9.24
C ASN A 71 4.02 0.45 -8.34
N TYR A 72 2.88 1.02 -7.93
CA TYR A 72 2.76 2.06 -6.90
C TYR A 72 1.87 1.59 -5.74
N VAL A 73 1.85 0.28 -5.47
CA VAL A 73 1.06 -0.30 -4.39
C VAL A 73 1.85 -0.29 -3.09
N LYS A 74 1.27 0.23 -2.02
CA LYS A 74 1.89 0.23 -0.69
C LYS A 74 1.90 -1.19 -0.11
N THR A 75 2.91 -1.52 0.70
CA THR A 75 2.84 -2.71 1.57
C THR A 75 2.21 -2.34 2.91
N SER A 76 1.72 -3.34 3.66
CA SER A 76 1.19 -3.15 5.02
C SER A 76 2.20 -2.54 6.01
N THR A 77 3.49 -2.59 5.68
CA THR A 77 4.57 -2.02 6.50
C THR A 77 4.99 -0.61 6.06
N TRP A 78 4.48 -0.12 4.92
CA TRP A 78 4.87 1.14 4.30
C TRP A 78 4.89 2.33 5.26
N GLU A 79 3.74 2.62 5.88
CA GLU A 79 3.60 3.80 6.76
C GLU A 79 4.58 3.75 7.95
N GLY A 80 4.80 2.55 8.50
CA GLY A 80 5.74 2.35 9.59
C GLY A 80 7.19 2.53 9.17
N GLU A 81 7.55 2.06 7.98
CA GLU A 81 8.90 2.15 7.43
C GLU A 81 9.24 3.59 7.02
N ILE A 82 8.34 4.28 6.33
CA ILE A 82 8.57 5.66 5.87
C ILE A 82 8.57 6.66 7.04
N SER A 83 7.68 6.49 8.02
CA SER A 83 7.64 7.35 9.21
C SER A 83 8.76 7.08 10.21
N GLY A 84 9.54 6.01 10.02
CA GLY A 84 10.56 5.56 10.96
C GLY A 84 10.02 4.95 12.27
N LYS A 85 8.70 4.76 12.40
CA LYS A 85 8.07 4.15 13.59
C LYS A 85 8.31 2.64 13.66
N ARG A 86 8.36 1.97 12.51
CA ARG A 86 8.61 0.52 12.37
C ARG A 86 9.57 0.31 11.21
N PRO A 87 10.88 0.40 11.46
CA PRO A 87 11.86 0.24 10.39
C PRO A 87 11.80 -1.16 9.80
N ALA A 88 12.19 -1.30 8.55
CA ALA A 88 12.43 -2.59 7.95
C ALA A 88 13.49 -3.34 8.76
N LEU A 89 13.22 -4.59 9.10
CA LEU A 89 14.12 -5.38 9.97
C LEU A 89 15.37 -5.85 9.23
N TYR A 90 15.33 -5.84 7.93
CA TYR A 90 16.42 -6.18 7.02
C TYR A 90 16.27 -5.42 5.71
N ARG A 91 17.35 -5.28 4.97
CA ARG A 91 17.39 -4.70 3.64
C ARG A 91 18.24 -5.55 2.71
N LEU A 92 18.02 -5.40 1.42
CA LEU A 92 18.83 -5.95 0.36
C LEU A 92 19.85 -4.90 -0.06
N GLU A 93 21.12 -5.21 0.03
CA GLU A 93 22.21 -4.39 -0.50
C GLU A 93 22.34 -4.62 -2.01
N ASP A 94 23.10 -3.77 -2.69
CA ASP A 94 23.27 -3.84 -4.16
C ASP A 94 24.09 -5.08 -4.58
N ASP A 95 24.94 -5.60 -3.68
CA ASP A 95 25.68 -6.87 -3.84
C ASP A 95 24.80 -8.12 -3.66
N GLY A 96 23.48 -7.96 -3.48
CA GLY A 96 22.56 -9.06 -3.21
C GLY A 96 22.60 -9.63 -1.79
N SER A 97 23.42 -9.07 -0.91
CA SER A 97 23.47 -9.49 0.49
C SER A 97 22.29 -8.98 1.29
N VAL A 98 21.83 -9.78 2.25
CA VAL A 98 20.81 -9.37 3.22
C VAL A 98 21.47 -8.85 4.48
N VAL A 99 21.13 -7.63 4.85
CA VAL A 99 21.69 -6.97 6.03
C VAL A 99 20.56 -6.62 6.99
N CYS A 100 20.74 -6.90 8.29
CA CYS A 100 19.76 -6.55 9.30
C CYS A 100 19.79 -5.05 9.62
N LEU A 101 18.77 -4.57 10.36
CA LEU A 101 18.66 -3.17 10.77
C LEU A 101 19.91 -2.64 11.52
N PHE A 102 20.66 -3.52 12.17
CA PHE A 102 21.89 -3.18 12.89
C PHE A 102 23.16 -3.24 12.00
N GLY A 103 23.01 -3.48 10.69
CA GLY A 103 24.14 -3.53 9.76
C GLY A 103 24.86 -4.88 9.69
N LYS A 104 24.42 -5.92 10.40
CA LYS A 104 25.05 -7.25 10.31
C LYS A 104 24.59 -7.98 9.07
N LYS A 105 25.53 -8.51 8.26
CA LYS A 105 25.23 -9.38 7.11
C LYS A 105 24.66 -10.72 7.61
N ALA A 106 23.58 -11.14 6.98
CA ALA A 106 22.92 -12.41 7.27
C ALA A 106 23.51 -13.52 6.39
N LYS A 107 23.80 -14.67 6.98
CA LYS A 107 24.27 -15.85 6.26
C LYS A 107 23.07 -16.66 5.77
N LYS A 108 23.06 -17.07 4.51
CA LYS A 108 22.07 -18.02 3.98
C LYS A 108 22.23 -19.35 4.70
N ILE A 109 21.11 -19.94 5.08
CA ILE A 109 21.03 -21.26 5.74
C ILE A 109 20.01 -22.15 5.04
N ASP A 110 20.11 -23.44 5.26
CA ASP A 110 19.10 -24.38 4.84
C ASP A 110 17.77 -24.16 5.58
N PRO A 111 16.63 -24.46 4.98
CA PRO A 111 15.34 -24.23 5.57
C PRO A 111 15.17 -24.99 6.89
N PRO A 112 15.07 -24.32 8.06
CA PRO A 112 14.84 -24.99 9.34
C PRO A 112 13.40 -25.48 9.49
N ARG A 113 12.54 -25.16 8.54
CA ARG A 113 11.13 -25.54 8.45
C ARG A 113 10.63 -25.33 7.02
N ARG A 114 9.49 -25.93 6.68
CA ARG A 114 8.82 -25.68 5.41
C ARG A 114 8.50 -24.18 5.27
N SER A 115 8.87 -23.59 4.14
CA SER A 115 8.52 -22.20 3.83
C SER A 115 7.00 -22.05 3.67
N ARG A 116 6.48 -20.91 4.13
CA ARG A 116 5.08 -20.52 3.92
C ARG A 116 4.86 -19.80 2.59
N ILE A 117 5.94 -19.30 2.00
CA ILE A 117 5.92 -18.50 0.77
C ILE A 117 6.86 -19.17 -0.22
N ALA A 118 6.35 -19.55 -1.38
CA ALA A 118 7.16 -20.14 -2.44
C ALA A 118 8.34 -19.23 -2.82
N GLY A 119 9.50 -19.81 -3.12
CA GLY A 119 10.70 -19.07 -3.49
C GLY A 119 11.40 -18.33 -2.35
N SER A 120 10.95 -18.50 -1.09
CA SER A 120 11.62 -17.91 0.06
C SER A 120 12.91 -18.66 0.40
N ARG A 121 13.90 -17.89 0.87
CA ARG A 121 15.18 -18.37 1.41
C ARG A 121 15.30 -17.97 2.87
N PHE A 122 16.09 -18.73 3.62
CA PHE A 122 16.33 -18.49 5.04
C PHE A 122 17.70 -17.88 5.24
N PHE A 123 17.76 -16.84 6.09
CA PHE A 123 18.97 -16.11 6.41
C PHE A 123 19.09 -15.99 7.92
N GLU A 124 20.26 -16.25 8.47
CA GLU A 124 20.55 -16.21 9.89
C GLU A 124 21.53 -15.09 10.27
N ILE A 125 21.21 -14.39 11.34
CA ILE A 125 22.14 -13.56 12.11
C ILE A 125 22.48 -14.31 13.39
N LYS A 126 23.70 -14.84 13.50
CA LYS A 126 24.12 -15.72 14.61
C LYS A 126 24.04 -15.07 15.99
N SER A 127 24.36 -13.78 16.10
CA SER A 127 24.38 -13.07 17.39
C SER A 127 23.69 -11.72 17.30
N CYS A 128 22.75 -11.50 18.19
CA CYS A 128 22.04 -10.24 18.38
C CYS A 128 22.34 -9.61 19.75
N ALA A 129 23.43 -10.02 20.39
CA ALA A 129 23.91 -9.40 21.65
C ALA A 129 24.21 -7.91 21.40
N GLY A 130 23.83 -7.05 22.35
CA GLY A 130 24.13 -5.60 22.28
C GLY A 130 23.31 -4.85 21.21
N CYS A 131 22.38 -5.48 20.48
CA CYS A 131 21.62 -4.83 19.43
C CYS A 131 20.63 -3.80 19.98
N PRO A 132 20.76 -2.49 19.67
CA PRO A 132 19.87 -1.44 20.17
C PRO A 132 18.45 -1.53 19.58
N TYR A 133 18.31 -2.18 18.41
CA TYR A 133 17.04 -2.37 17.73
C TYR A 133 16.27 -3.61 18.18
N ARG A 134 16.73 -4.27 19.24
CA ARG A 134 16.10 -5.50 19.74
C ARG A 134 14.61 -5.35 20.03
N LYS A 135 14.16 -4.17 20.47
CA LYS A 135 12.73 -3.87 20.70
C LYS A 135 11.86 -4.04 19.45
N TYR A 136 12.38 -3.76 18.25
CA TYR A 136 11.67 -3.91 16.98
C TYR A 136 11.69 -5.35 16.47
N CYS A 137 12.68 -6.12 16.93
CA CYS A 137 12.88 -7.53 16.56
C CYS A 137 12.24 -8.54 17.54
N LYS A 138 11.56 -8.10 18.58
CA LYS A 138 11.09 -8.91 19.74
C LYS A 138 10.33 -10.18 19.42
N LYS A 139 9.51 -10.18 18.38
CA LYS A 139 8.65 -11.34 18.06
C LYS A 139 9.43 -12.62 17.66
N ALA A 140 10.73 -12.52 17.39
CA ALA A 140 11.53 -13.64 16.92
C ALA A 140 12.39 -14.31 18.01
N PHE A 141 12.46 -13.74 19.22
CA PHE A 141 13.32 -14.25 20.28
C PHE A 141 12.53 -15.01 21.35
N LYS A 142 12.38 -16.29 21.15
CA LYS A 142 11.87 -17.17 22.24
C LYS A 142 12.91 -17.52 23.29
N LYS A 143 14.22 -17.33 23.02
CA LYS A 143 15.34 -17.65 23.95
C LYS A 143 16.41 -16.53 23.95
N LYS A 144 16.89 -16.16 25.16
CA LYS A 144 17.98 -15.20 25.34
C LYS A 144 19.26 -15.65 24.59
N GLY A 145 19.93 -14.71 23.90
CA GLY A 145 21.28 -14.94 23.35
C GLY A 145 21.36 -15.55 21.96
N ARG A 146 20.30 -16.09 21.40
CA ARG A 146 20.31 -16.64 20.05
C ARG A 146 20.18 -15.57 18.97
N GLY A 147 20.74 -15.85 17.80
CA GLY A 147 20.58 -15.05 16.61
C GLY A 147 19.15 -15.04 16.07
N ARG A 148 18.94 -14.45 14.93
CA ARG A 148 17.63 -14.34 14.29
C ARG A 148 17.64 -14.96 12.91
N ILE A 149 16.62 -15.74 12.61
CA ILE A 149 16.35 -16.27 11.27
C ILE A 149 15.27 -15.41 10.60
N PHE A 150 15.55 -15.00 9.38
CA PHE A 150 14.63 -14.32 8.48
C PHE A 150 14.24 -15.27 7.36
N GLU A 151 12.94 -15.37 7.08
CA GLU A 151 12.42 -15.98 5.87
C GLU A 151 12.15 -14.87 4.86
N ILE A 152 12.85 -14.86 3.74
CA ILE A 152 12.87 -13.75 2.79
C ILE A 152 12.64 -14.30 1.38
N ASN A 153 11.63 -13.78 0.70
CA ASN A 153 11.50 -13.93 -0.74
C ASN A 153 12.31 -12.81 -1.40
N MET A 154 13.39 -13.19 -2.08
CA MET A 154 14.34 -12.23 -2.67
C MET A 154 13.73 -11.44 -3.81
N GLU A 155 12.89 -12.08 -4.63
CA GLU A 155 12.20 -11.41 -5.74
C GLU A 155 11.22 -10.36 -5.21
N PHE A 156 10.44 -10.74 -4.20
CA PHE A 156 9.54 -9.78 -3.55
C PHE A 156 10.30 -8.61 -2.93
N LEU A 157 11.45 -8.86 -2.32
CA LEU A 157 12.25 -7.79 -1.70
C LEU A 157 12.81 -6.83 -2.76
N ALA A 158 13.24 -7.35 -3.91
CA ALA A 158 13.69 -6.54 -5.05
C ALA A 158 12.54 -5.70 -5.64
N GLU A 159 11.37 -6.33 -5.86
CA GLU A 159 10.19 -5.61 -6.36
C GLU A 159 9.65 -4.61 -5.33
N LYS A 160 9.74 -4.90 -4.04
CA LYS A 160 9.41 -3.95 -2.96
C LYS A 160 10.34 -2.73 -3.01
N LYS A 161 11.67 -2.93 -3.22
CA LYS A 161 12.64 -1.83 -3.37
C LYS A 161 12.25 -0.91 -4.53
N LYS A 162 11.89 -1.48 -5.69
CA LYS A 162 11.43 -0.73 -6.86
C LYS A 162 10.12 0.01 -6.59
N ALA A 163 9.12 -0.68 -6.04
CA ALA A 163 7.83 -0.07 -5.72
C ALA A 163 7.97 1.09 -4.72
N TYR A 164 8.88 0.97 -3.75
CA TYR A 164 9.15 2.04 -2.79
C TYR A 164 9.85 3.24 -3.46
N ALA A 165 10.79 3.00 -4.35
CA ALA A 165 11.39 4.06 -5.15
C ALA A 165 10.33 4.79 -6.00
N ASN A 166 9.45 4.04 -6.66
CA ASN A 166 8.32 4.59 -7.41
C ASN A 166 7.41 5.43 -6.52
N LEU A 167 6.97 4.90 -5.38
CA LEU A 167 6.06 5.59 -4.44
C LEU A 167 6.64 6.89 -3.87
N LEU A 168 7.97 6.96 -3.70
CA LEU A 168 8.66 8.13 -3.15
C LEU A 168 8.98 9.18 -4.23
N SER A 169 8.91 8.82 -5.51
CA SER A 169 9.13 9.74 -6.62
C SER A 169 8.02 10.80 -6.71
N PRO A 170 8.25 11.95 -7.37
CA PRO A 170 7.23 12.96 -7.63
C PRO A 170 5.96 12.36 -8.26
N LYS A 171 6.13 11.48 -9.24
CA LYS A 171 5.02 10.74 -9.87
C LYS A 171 4.27 9.85 -8.88
N GLY A 172 4.98 9.17 -7.98
CA GLY A 172 4.36 8.34 -6.94
C GLY A 172 3.59 9.16 -5.91
N ILE A 173 4.08 10.34 -5.56
CA ILE A 173 3.37 11.28 -4.68
C ILE A 173 2.07 11.72 -5.35
N GLU A 174 2.13 12.12 -6.62
CA GLU A 174 0.96 12.49 -7.42
C GLU A 174 -0.07 11.36 -7.47
N MET A 175 0.36 10.13 -7.77
CA MET A 175 -0.54 8.97 -7.84
C MET A 175 -1.20 8.66 -6.49
N ARG A 176 -0.47 8.77 -5.37
CA ARG A 176 -1.01 8.54 -4.02
C ARG A 176 -2.07 9.59 -3.64
N VAL A 177 -1.82 10.86 -3.94
CA VAL A 177 -2.78 11.95 -3.71
C VAL A 177 -4.02 11.75 -4.57
N ASN A 178 -3.83 11.51 -5.86
CA ASN A 178 -4.95 11.32 -6.80
C ASN A 178 -5.75 10.05 -6.51
N ARG A 179 -5.13 8.96 -6.03
CA ARG A 179 -5.85 7.78 -5.57
C ARG A 179 -6.85 8.14 -4.46
N SER A 180 -6.39 8.88 -3.46
CA SER A 180 -7.28 9.30 -2.37
C SER A 180 -8.43 10.18 -2.90
N ILE A 181 -8.12 11.16 -3.75
CA ILE A 181 -9.14 12.06 -4.31
C ILE A 181 -10.16 11.27 -5.15
N GLN A 182 -9.70 10.37 -6.02
CA GLN A 182 -10.56 9.70 -6.99
C GLN A 182 -11.35 8.54 -6.35
N VAL A 183 -10.67 7.65 -5.64
CA VAL A 183 -11.30 6.42 -5.11
C VAL A 183 -12.14 6.75 -3.88
N GLU A 184 -11.56 7.45 -2.90
CA GLU A 184 -12.29 7.83 -1.68
C GLU A 184 -13.44 8.79 -2.02
N GLY A 185 -13.23 9.73 -2.95
CA GLY A 185 -14.28 10.61 -3.43
C GLY A 185 -15.42 9.85 -4.12
N THR A 186 -15.11 8.83 -4.91
CA THR A 186 -16.13 7.98 -5.57
C THR A 186 -16.98 7.24 -4.54
N PHE A 187 -16.34 6.61 -3.55
CA PHE A 187 -17.07 5.92 -2.47
C PHE A 187 -17.75 6.89 -1.51
N GLY A 188 -17.22 8.11 -1.35
CA GLY A 188 -17.87 9.18 -0.58
C GLY A 188 -19.19 9.60 -1.23
N ILE A 189 -19.22 9.87 -2.54
CA ILE A 189 -20.43 10.17 -3.29
C ILE A 189 -21.43 9.01 -3.17
N LEU A 190 -20.96 7.77 -3.34
CA LEU A 190 -21.81 6.59 -3.27
C LEU A 190 -22.53 6.49 -1.91
N LYS A 191 -21.78 6.62 -0.81
CA LYS A 191 -22.31 6.40 0.53
C LYS A 191 -22.99 7.62 1.12
N GLN A 192 -22.39 8.82 0.96
CA GLN A 192 -22.87 10.04 1.62
C GLN A 192 -23.90 10.78 0.78
N ASP A 193 -23.65 10.95 -0.53
CA ASP A 193 -24.55 11.75 -1.37
C ASP A 193 -25.73 10.91 -1.87
N LEU A 194 -25.51 9.64 -2.20
CA LEU A 194 -26.54 8.74 -2.75
C LEU A 194 -27.16 7.82 -1.68
N GLY A 195 -26.67 7.84 -0.45
CA GLY A 195 -27.17 7.01 0.65
C GLY A 195 -27.07 5.50 0.38
N TYR A 196 -26.09 5.09 -0.44
CA TYR A 196 -25.92 3.69 -0.80
C TYR A 196 -25.07 2.96 0.25
N ASP A 197 -25.71 2.65 1.39
CA ASP A 197 -25.03 1.98 2.52
C ASP A 197 -25.13 0.48 2.48
N ARG A 198 -26.14 -0.06 1.81
CA ARG A 198 -26.45 -1.49 1.78
C ARG A 198 -26.94 -1.93 0.40
N PHE A 199 -26.54 -3.14 0.02
CA PHE A 199 -27.15 -3.81 -1.12
C PHE A 199 -28.63 -4.12 -0.83
N ARG A 200 -29.48 -3.83 -1.78
CA ARG A 200 -30.92 -4.13 -1.73
C ARG A 200 -31.20 -5.57 -2.18
N ARG A 201 -30.29 -6.14 -2.96
CA ARG A 201 -30.39 -7.49 -3.52
C ARG A 201 -29.47 -8.46 -2.79
N ARG A 202 -29.89 -9.74 -2.71
CA ARG A 202 -29.09 -10.83 -2.12
C ARG A 202 -28.52 -11.70 -3.23
N GLY A 203 -27.38 -12.32 -2.97
CA GLY A 203 -26.65 -13.14 -3.93
C GLY A 203 -25.59 -12.33 -4.68
N LEU A 204 -24.44 -12.96 -4.97
CA LEU A 204 -23.26 -12.28 -5.54
C LEU A 204 -23.55 -11.69 -6.92
N GLU A 205 -24.26 -12.43 -7.77
CA GLU A 205 -24.61 -12.00 -9.11
C GLU A 205 -25.52 -10.76 -9.08
N LYS A 206 -26.60 -10.81 -8.31
CA LYS A 206 -27.54 -9.70 -8.17
C LYS A 206 -26.89 -8.47 -7.53
N ALA A 207 -26.03 -8.67 -6.53
CA ALA A 207 -25.23 -7.60 -5.93
C ALA A 207 -24.23 -7.00 -6.94
N SER A 208 -23.60 -7.82 -7.78
CA SER A 208 -22.70 -7.37 -8.85
C SER A 208 -23.44 -6.55 -9.91
N MET A 209 -24.64 -6.96 -10.28
CA MET A 209 -25.49 -6.20 -11.22
C MET A 209 -25.94 -4.87 -10.61
N GLU A 210 -26.35 -4.86 -9.35
CA GLU A 210 -26.76 -3.66 -8.64
C GLU A 210 -25.64 -2.61 -8.57
N ILE A 211 -24.42 -3.02 -8.21
CA ILE A 211 -23.28 -2.10 -8.19
C ILE A 211 -22.85 -1.66 -9.58
N MET A 212 -22.96 -2.53 -10.58
CA MET A 212 -22.70 -2.19 -11.98
C MET A 212 -23.57 -1.02 -12.43
N MET A 213 -24.87 -1.12 -12.21
CA MET A 213 -25.82 -0.05 -12.58
C MET A 213 -25.56 1.24 -11.83
N THR A 214 -25.18 1.14 -10.54
CA THR A 214 -24.82 2.29 -9.73
C THR A 214 -23.55 2.98 -10.26
N PHE A 215 -22.53 2.21 -10.60
CA PHE A 215 -21.29 2.73 -11.17
C PHE A 215 -21.47 3.31 -12.57
N LEU A 216 -22.34 2.71 -13.38
CA LEU A 216 -22.72 3.27 -14.67
C LEU A 216 -23.37 4.64 -14.50
N GLY A 217 -24.33 4.78 -13.59
CA GLY A 217 -24.97 6.07 -13.28
C GLY A 217 -23.97 7.13 -12.81
N LEU A 218 -23.01 6.75 -11.94
CA LEU A 218 -21.92 7.64 -11.50
C LEU A 218 -21.03 8.07 -12.68
N ASN A 219 -20.67 7.15 -13.56
CA ASN A 219 -19.86 7.46 -14.74
C ASN A 219 -20.59 8.39 -15.71
N ILE A 220 -21.87 8.15 -15.99
CA ILE A 220 -22.70 9.04 -16.83
C ILE A 220 -22.76 10.44 -16.20
N ARG A 221 -23.06 10.54 -14.92
CA ARG A 221 -23.08 11.83 -14.20
C ARG A 221 -21.75 12.58 -14.33
N LYS A 222 -20.63 11.88 -14.16
CA LYS A 222 -19.28 12.45 -14.33
C LYS A 222 -19.02 12.89 -15.76
N TYR A 223 -19.31 12.03 -16.73
CA TYR A 223 -19.16 12.34 -18.15
C TYR A 223 -19.97 13.57 -18.56
N LEU A 224 -21.25 13.62 -18.21
CA LEU A 224 -22.09 14.79 -18.48
C LEU A 224 -21.56 16.06 -17.83
N SER A 225 -20.99 15.97 -16.62
CA SER A 225 -20.34 17.10 -15.99
C SER A 225 -19.15 17.59 -16.80
N TYR A 226 -18.33 16.70 -17.34
CA TYR A 226 -17.18 17.07 -18.17
C TYR A 226 -17.60 17.69 -19.49
N VAL A 227 -18.61 17.12 -20.15
CA VAL A 227 -19.17 17.67 -21.40
C VAL A 227 -19.72 19.07 -21.15
N ARG A 228 -20.51 19.26 -20.08
CA ARG A 228 -21.14 20.54 -19.75
C ARG A 228 -20.14 21.63 -19.38
N THR A 229 -19.10 21.28 -18.65
CA THR A 229 -18.12 22.27 -18.18
C THR A 229 -16.98 22.51 -19.17
N GLY A 230 -16.84 21.66 -20.20
CA GLY A 230 -15.70 21.67 -21.11
C GLY A 230 -14.35 21.42 -20.43
N LYS A 231 -14.35 21.07 -19.14
CA LYS A 231 -13.15 20.89 -18.33
C LYS A 231 -12.95 19.42 -18.00
N ASN A 232 -11.77 18.92 -18.33
CA ASN A 232 -11.27 17.70 -17.72
C ASN A 232 -11.07 17.96 -16.22
N PRO A 233 -11.29 16.96 -15.35
CA PRO A 233 -11.04 17.14 -13.92
C PRO A 233 -9.59 17.51 -13.69
N ASP A 234 -9.37 18.64 -13.01
CA ASP A 234 -8.05 19.00 -12.53
C ASP A 234 -7.69 18.08 -11.36
N PHE A 235 -6.92 17.06 -11.67
CA PHE A 235 -6.27 16.26 -10.66
C PHE A 235 -5.00 16.97 -10.18
N TRP A 236 -4.65 16.70 -8.92
CA TRP A 236 -3.44 17.24 -8.36
C TRP A 236 -2.23 16.82 -9.20
N LYS A 237 -1.43 17.79 -9.58
CA LYS A 237 -0.14 17.58 -10.24
C LYS A 237 0.98 17.89 -9.27
N ALA A 238 2.02 17.08 -9.31
CA ALA A 238 3.22 17.37 -8.54
C ALA A 238 3.81 18.72 -9.02
N PRO A 239 4.13 19.65 -8.10
CA PRO A 239 4.81 20.90 -8.48
C PRO A 239 6.11 20.61 -9.24
N GLU A 240 6.46 21.49 -10.17
CA GLU A 240 7.76 21.44 -10.85
C GLU A 240 8.88 21.56 -9.82
N GLY A 241 9.90 20.73 -9.94
CA GLY A 241 11.01 20.68 -8.97
C GLY A 241 10.74 19.92 -7.68
N LEU A 242 9.57 19.26 -7.55
CA LEU A 242 9.31 18.41 -6.38
C LEU A 242 10.35 17.28 -6.33
N GLU A 243 11.12 17.22 -5.24
CA GLU A 243 12.06 16.13 -5.01
C GLU A 243 11.35 14.85 -4.52
N SER A 244 12.03 13.71 -4.71
CA SER A 244 11.59 12.44 -4.14
C SER A 244 11.57 12.49 -2.61
N GLU A 245 10.52 11.94 -2.03
CA GLU A 245 10.43 11.81 -0.57
C GLU A 245 11.55 10.91 -0.02
N LYS A 246 12.10 11.30 1.11
CA LYS A 246 13.11 10.49 1.82
C LYS A 246 12.48 9.83 3.05
N PRO A 247 12.68 8.52 3.27
CA PRO A 247 12.22 7.87 4.48
C PRO A 247 12.86 8.53 5.72
N ARG A 248 12.08 8.74 6.75
CA ARG A 248 12.61 9.27 8.01
C ARG A 248 13.57 8.27 8.64
N LYS A 249 14.79 8.71 8.93
CA LYS A 249 15.75 7.88 9.64
C LYS A 249 15.22 7.57 11.04
N LEU A 250 15.37 6.32 11.46
CA LEU A 250 15.07 5.93 12.83
C LEU A 250 16.08 6.62 13.75
N SER A 251 15.64 7.55 14.59
CA SER A 251 16.47 8.10 15.64
C SER A 251 16.63 7.04 16.74
N CYS A 252 17.73 6.32 16.73
CA CYS A 252 18.10 5.44 17.82
C CYS A 252 18.89 6.26 18.84
N THR A 253 18.22 6.88 19.79
CA THR A 253 18.89 7.37 20.99
C THR A 253 19.32 6.16 21.80
N VAL A 254 20.57 5.77 21.63
CA VAL A 254 21.27 4.94 22.62
C VAL A 254 21.29 5.76 23.90
N LYS A 255 20.53 5.36 24.90
CA LYS A 255 20.67 5.94 26.25
C LYS A 255 22.06 5.59 26.76
N LYS A 256 23.02 6.49 26.57
CA LYS A 256 24.16 6.59 27.48
C LYS A 256 23.57 6.97 28.84
N GLY A 257 23.92 6.24 29.88
CA GLY A 257 23.32 6.39 31.19
C GLY A 257 23.25 7.86 31.64
N GLY A 258 22.10 8.25 32.16
CA GLY A 258 21.90 9.46 32.94
C GLY A 258 21.83 10.78 32.21
N ALA A 259 20.72 11.06 31.48
CA ALA A 259 20.33 12.43 31.19
C ALA A 259 18.79 12.54 31.11
N LYS A 260 18.27 13.53 31.80
CA LYS A 260 16.85 13.81 31.98
C LYS A 260 16.12 13.93 30.64
N LYS A 261 14.93 13.35 30.58
CA LYS A 261 13.98 13.46 29.45
C LYS A 261 13.74 14.92 29.09
N LYS A 262 14.21 15.40 27.92
CA LYS A 262 13.57 16.51 27.24
C LYS A 262 12.31 15.96 26.55
N LYS A 263 11.13 16.41 26.99
CA LYS A 263 9.88 16.21 26.24
C LYS A 263 10.04 16.91 24.90
N LEU A 264 10.03 16.16 23.82
CA LEU A 264 9.82 16.71 22.47
C LEU A 264 8.32 17.07 22.37
N GLU A 265 8.05 18.36 22.25
CA GLU A 265 6.72 18.86 21.93
C GLU A 265 6.23 18.29 20.59
N PRO A 266 4.93 17.97 20.46
CA PRO A 266 4.37 17.49 19.22
C PRO A 266 4.37 18.62 18.19
N ASN A 267 5.06 18.42 17.09
CA ASN A 267 5.11 19.29 15.93
C ASN A 267 3.67 19.63 15.51
N GLN A 268 3.32 20.90 15.60
CA GLN A 268 2.01 21.43 15.26
C GLN A 268 1.73 21.10 13.78
N ARG A 269 0.87 20.12 13.55
CA ARG A 269 0.22 19.95 12.26
C ARG A 269 -0.66 21.17 12.06
N ALA A 270 -0.35 21.99 11.07
CA ALA A 270 -1.22 23.04 10.63
C ALA A 270 -2.62 22.46 10.34
N LYS A 271 -3.54 22.67 11.27
CA LYS A 271 -4.97 22.47 11.05
C LYS A 271 -5.42 23.60 10.13
N LYS A 272 -5.36 23.39 8.81
CA LYS A 272 -6.14 24.21 7.90
C LYS A 272 -7.62 23.86 8.12
N SER A 273 -8.29 24.66 8.93
CA SER A 273 -9.74 24.64 9.06
C SER A 273 -10.37 25.09 7.75
N TYR A 274 -11.02 24.18 7.07
CA TYR A 274 -11.94 24.51 5.98
C TYR A 274 -13.18 25.14 6.61
N LYS A 275 -13.21 26.49 6.70
CA LYS A 275 -14.46 27.20 6.95
C LYS A 275 -15.32 27.13 5.68
N ARG A 276 -16.34 26.30 5.69
CA ARG A 276 -17.46 26.37 4.76
C ARG A 276 -18.14 27.73 4.94
N LYS A 277 -18.02 28.62 3.97
CA LYS A 277 -18.95 29.72 3.81
C LYS A 277 -20.25 29.15 3.26
N ARG A 278 -21.30 29.14 4.08
CA ARG A 278 -22.68 29.02 3.61
C ARG A 278 -23.07 30.37 3.01
N LYS A 279 -23.51 30.35 1.80
CA LYS A 279 -24.51 31.25 1.20
C LYS A 279 -25.48 30.37 0.44
#